data_ebaf79492641f711142785bcc82032b9
#
_entry.id   ebaf79492641f711142785bcc82032b9
#
_cell.length_a   1.000
_cell.length_b   1.000
_cell.length_c   1.000
_cell.angle_alpha   90.00
_cell.angle_beta   90.00
_cell.angle_gamma   90.00
#
_symmetry.space_group_name_H-M   'P 1'
#
loop_
_entity.id
_entity.type
_entity.pdbx_description
1 polymer ?
#
loop_
_entity_poly.entity_id
_entity_poly.type
_entity_poly.pdbx_seq_one_letter_code
_entity_poly.pdbx_strand_id
1 'polypeptide(L)'
;MSAPLAPGEDAFGAALADHHAGRAGPDLVLVVDDGYETPAMPPAAFFLGPESWSPDERAILAHALAGPVLDLGAGAGRHSLWFQEQGHDVTALDVSPGAVAVCRDRGVADARLADLADPPADRPWATVLLMCGNLGLAGGWDETRELLARLAAVCAPGATLVADTIDPTGLTDDHSCAHRARNEAAGRHPGQTRLRLRYGEVATPWWDLLNVPVADVAPLVAGTGWTLHDHRIAGIDHYVALRRIQSTL
;
A
#
# COMPACT_ATOMS: atom_id res chain seq x y z
N MET A 1 -6.37 8.05 1.66
CA MET A 1 -7.74 7.73 2.18
C MET A 1 -7.60 7.42 3.65
N SER A 2 -8.33 8.11 4.49
CA SER A 2 -8.10 8.02 5.93
C SER A 2 -9.29 7.45 6.73
N ALA A 3 -10.49 7.43 6.21
CA ALA A 3 -11.65 6.89 6.92
C ALA A 3 -12.24 5.67 6.19
N PRO A 4 -12.90 4.74 6.91
CA PRO A 4 -13.64 3.65 6.29
C PRO A 4 -14.63 4.12 5.23
N LEU A 5 -14.65 3.43 4.08
CA LEU A 5 -15.51 3.77 2.96
C LEU A 5 -16.97 3.41 3.24
N ALA A 6 -17.90 4.24 2.75
CA ALA A 6 -19.31 3.86 2.70
C ALA A 6 -19.54 2.75 1.65
N PRO A 7 -20.54 1.86 1.80
CA PRO A 7 -20.78 0.77 0.85
C PRO A 7 -20.97 1.23 -0.61
N GLY A 8 -21.57 2.42 -0.84
CA GLY A 8 -21.73 3.00 -2.16
C GLY A 8 -20.47 3.65 -2.75
N GLU A 9 -19.38 3.70 -2.00
CA GLU A 9 -18.09 4.30 -2.37
C GLU A 9 -16.96 3.27 -2.37
N ASP A 10 -17.26 2.00 -2.13
CA ASP A 10 -16.27 0.92 -2.01
C ASP A 10 -16.10 0.16 -3.34
N ALA A 11 -15.60 0.86 -4.36
CA ALA A 11 -15.33 0.28 -5.67
C ALA A 11 -14.34 -0.88 -5.60
N PHE A 12 -13.31 -0.77 -4.76
CA PHE A 12 -12.29 -1.80 -4.60
C PHE A 12 -12.87 -3.05 -3.96
N GLY A 13 -13.56 -2.90 -2.83
CA GLY A 13 -14.19 -4.02 -2.14
C GLY A 13 -15.26 -4.71 -2.99
N ALA A 14 -16.03 -3.95 -3.79
CA ALA A 14 -16.99 -4.52 -4.72
C ALA A 14 -16.30 -5.41 -5.77
N ALA A 15 -15.19 -4.95 -6.36
CA ALA A 15 -14.42 -5.72 -7.33
C ALA A 15 -13.82 -7.00 -6.72
N LEU A 16 -13.26 -6.90 -5.51
CA LEU A 16 -12.71 -8.06 -4.80
C LEU A 16 -13.82 -9.06 -4.44
N ALA A 17 -14.98 -8.61 -3.97
CA ALA A 17 -16.09 -9.47 -3.60
C ALA A 17 -16.69 -10.20 -4.82
N ASP A 18 -16.80 -9.53 -5.98
CA ASP A 18 -17.26 -10.17 -7.20
C ASP A 18 -16.28 -11.26 -7.67
N HIS A 19 -15.00 -10.94 -7.69
CA HIS A 19 -13.98 -11.92 -8.05
C HIS A 19 -13.97 -13.12 -7.09
N HIS A 20 -14.00 -12.88 -5.79
CA HIS A 20 -14.02 -13.93 -4.75
C HIS A 20 -15.23 -14.84 -4.89
N ALA A 21 -16.37 -14.30 -5.26
CA ALA A 21 -17.60 -15.06 -5.49
C ALA A 21 -17.68 -15.71 -6.89
N GLY A 22 -16.64 -15.59 -7.71
CA GLY A 22 -16.63 -16.13 -9.09
C GLY A 22 -17.59 -15.39 -10.03
N ARG A 23 -17.98 -14.17 -9.71
CA ARG A 23 -18.86 -13.35 -10.56
C ARG A 23 -18.05 -12.54 -11.57
N ALA A 24 -18.54 -12.46 -12.80
CA ALA A 24 -18.04 -11.51 -13.77
C ALA A 24 -18.50 -10.10 -13.37
N GLY A 25 -17.59 -9.14 -13.45
CA GLY A 25 -17.88 -7.76 -13.13
C GLY A 25 -17.28 -6.80 -14.16
N PRO A 26 -17.53 -5.50 -14.02
CA PRO A 26 -16.91 -4.46 -14.85
C PRO A 26 -15.40 -4.37 -14.60
N ASP A 27 -14.72 -3.55 -15.38
CA ASP A 27 -13.31 -3.26 -15.16
C ASP A 27 -13.11 -2.40 -13.90
N LEU A 28 -12.10 -2.76 -13.11
CA LEU A 28 -11.58 -1.91 -12.04
C LEU A 28 -10.50 -1.01 -12.62
N VAL A 29 -10.69 0.29 -12.58
CA VAL A 29 -9.76 1.27 -13.14
C VAL A 29 -9.39 2.34 -12.13
N LEU A 30 -8.16 2.87 -12.24
CA LEU A 30 -7.76 4.13 -11.60
C LEU A 30 -8.14 5.28 -12.51
N VAL A 31 -8.81 6.28 -11.96
CA VAL A 31 -9.18 7.52 -12.66
C VAL A 31 -8.41 8.66 -12.01
N VAL A 32 -7.59 9.37 -12.80
CA VAL A 32 -6.86 10.56 -12.38
C VAL A 32 -7.78 11.78 -12.46
N ASP A 33 -7.52 12.80 -11.66
CA ASP A 33 -8.35 14.00 -11.56
C ASP A 33 -8.41 14.86 -12.85
N ASP A 34 -7.51 14.62 -13.80
CA ASP A 34 -7.54 15.22 -15.14
C ASP A 34 -8.36 14.40 -16.16
N GLY A 35 -9.00 13.32 -15.71
CA GLY A 35 -9.87 12.46 -16.53
C GLY A 35 -9.16 11.29 -17.19
N TYR A 36 -7.84 11.13 -17.01
CA TYR A 36 -7.13 9.96 -17.53
C TYR A 36 -7.56 8.69 -16.77
N GLU A 37 -7.80 7.61 -17.51
CA GLU A 37 -8.09 6.29 -16.97
C GLU A 37 -6.94 5.34 -17.28
N THR A 38 -6.43 4.64 -16.25
CA THR A 38 -5.42 3.61 -16.44
C THR A 38 -6.01 2.38 -17.14
N PRO A 39 -5.18 1.51 -17.74
CA PRO A 39 -5.63 0.18 -18.10
C PRO A 39 -6.29 -0.54 -16.92
N ALA A 40 -7.29 -1.38 -17.22
CA ALA A 40 -8.02 -2.13 -16.21
C ALA A 40 -7.08 -2.98 -15.34
N MET A 41 -7.32 -2.95 -14.04
CA MET A 41 -6.61 -3.80 -13.08
C MET A 41 -7.42 -5.07 -12.84
N PRO A 42 -6.91 -6.26 -13.17
CA PRO A 42 -7.64 -7.48 -12.89
C PRO A 42 -7.73 -7.73 -11.38
N PRO A 43 -8.94 -7.83 -10.78
CA PRO A 43 -9.08 -8.13 -9.36
C PRO A 43 -8.34 -9.39 -8.92
N ALA A 44 -8.17 -10.38 -9.83
CA ALA A 44 -7.40 -11.59 -9.61
C ALA A 44 -5.97 -11.33 -9.11
N ALA A 45 -5.33 -10.22 -9.52
CA ALA A 45 -3.97 -9.88 -9.10
C ALA A 45 -3.82 -9.75 -7.58
N PHE A 46 -4.89 -9.32 -6.89
CA PHE A 46 -4.90 -9.17 -5.44
C PHE A 46 -5.09 -10.49 -4.67
N PHE A 47 -5.30 -11.60 -5.39
CA PHE A 47 -5.47 -12.95 -4.83
C PHE A 47 -4.26 -13.86 -5.05
N LEU A 48 -3.30 -13.42 -5.85
CA LEU A 48 -2.14 -14.23 -6.24
C LEU A 48 -1.27 -14.56 -5.02
N GLY A 49 -0.88 -15.82 -4.89
CA GLY A 49 0.03 -16.32 -3.86
C GLY A 49 1.51 -16.13 -4.22
N PRO A 50 2.41 -16.56 -3.31
CA PRO A 50 3.86 -16.32 -3.42
C PRO A 50 4.50 -16.96 -4.67
N GLU A 51 3.87 -17.97 -5.27
CA GLU A 51 4.31 -18.60 -6.51
C GLU A 51 4.25 -17.64 -7.72
N SER A 52 3.38 -16.63 -7.64
CA SER A 52 3.18 -15.63 -8.69
C SER A 52 3.90 -14.30 -8.42
N TRP A 53 4.50 -14.14 -7.23
CA TRP A 53 5.21 -12.93 -6.86
C TRP A 53 6.57 -12.86 -7.55
N SER A 54 7.04 -11.65 -7.84
CA SER A 54 8.37 -11.47 -8.41
C SER A 54 9.46 -11.97 -7.46
N PRO A 55 10.64 -12.36 -7.96
CA PRO A 55 11.78 -12.68 -7.10
C PRO A 55 12.15 -11.52 -6.16
N ASP A 56 12.00 -10.28 -6.63
CA ASP A 56 12.31 -9.07 -5.86
C ASP A 56 11.30 -8.81 -4.75
N GLU A 57 9.99 -9.03 -5.01
CA GLU A 57 8.94 -8.97 -3.99
C GLU A 57 9.20 -10.02 -2.88
N ARG A 58 9.51 -11.26 -3.26
CA ARG A 58 9.86 -12.30 -2.26
C ARG A 58 11.11 -11.96 -1.47
N ALA A 59 12.14 -11.42 -2.14
CA ALA A 59 13.40 -11.06 -1.49
C ALA A 59 13.22 -9.93 -0.47
N ILE A 60 12.40 -8.91 -0.80
CA ILE A 60 12.17 -7.80 0.15
C ILE A 60 11.29 -8.24 1.33
N LEU A 61 10.28 -9.09 1.11
CA LEU A 61 9.45 -9.67 2.17
C LEU A 61 10.25 -10.54 3.15
N ALA A 62 11.38 -11.12 2.72
CA ALA A 62 12.28 -11.87 3.59
C ALA A 62 12.97 -11.02 4.69
N HIS A 63 12.87 -9.69 4.63
CA HIS A 63 13.31 -8.80 5.71
C HIS A 63 12.31 -8.73 6.89
N ALA A 64 11.13 -9.32 6.78
CA ALA A 64 10.18 -9.40 7.89
C ALA A 64 10.80 -10.12 9.10
N LEU A 65 10.53 -9.60 10.28
CA LEU A 65 11.03 -10.15 11.54
C LEU A 65 9.99 -11.09 12.16
N ALA A 66 10.48 -12.07 12.92
CA ALA A 66 9.59 -12.87 13.77
C ALA A 66 8.86 -11.99 14.77
N GLY A 67 7.54 -12.19 14.92
CA GLY A 67 6.67 -11.44 15.82
C GLY A 67 5.42 -10.91 15.13
N PRO A 68 4.71 -9.96 15.76
CA PRO A 68 3.48 -9.40 15.23
C PRO A 68 3.71 -8.64 13.92
N VAL A 69 2.87 -8.91 12.90
CA VAL A 69 2.87 -8.26 11.60
C VAL A 69 1.62 -7.40 11.46
N LEU A 70 1.80 -6.16 11.02
CA LEU A 70 0.73 -5.23 10.68
C LEU A 70 0.72 -5.03 9.17
N ASP A 71 -0.34 -5.47 8.49
CA ASP A 71 -0.52 -5.33 7.04
C ASP A 71 -1.52 -4.19 6.77
N LEU A 72 -1.03 -3.07 6.24
CA LEU A 72 -1.79 -1.84 6.00
C LEU A 72 -2.22 -1.72 4.54
N GLY A 73 -3.54 -1.67 4.30
CA GLY A 73 -4.11 -1.75 2.96
C GLY A 73 -4.04 -3.17 2.44
N ALA A 74 -4.49 -4.13 3.25
CA ALA A 74 -4.32 -5.56 3.00
C ALA A 74 -5.08 -6.09 1.78
N GLY A 75 -6.07 -5.34 1.26
CA GLY A 75 -6.88 -5.73 0.11
C GLY A 75 -7.55 -7.07 0.29
N ALA A 76 -7.26 -8.05 -0.56
CA ALA A 76 -7.76 -9.42 -0.44
C ALA A 76 -6.95 -10.30 0.55
N GLY A 77 -5.97 -9.72 1.27
CA GLY A 77 -5.19 -10.42 2.29
C GLY A 77 -4.11 -11.37 1.76
N ARG A 78 -3.58 -11.16 0.53
CA ARG A 78 -2.61 -12.09 -0.07
C ARG A 78 -1.32 -12.20 0.74
N HIS A 79 -0.79 -11.10 1.25
CA HIS A 79 0.40 -11.09 2.11
C HIS A 79 0.06 -11.54 3.54
N SER A 80 -1.06 -11.07 4.08
CA SER A 80 -1.54 -11.48 5.41
C SER A 80 -1.66 -12.99 5.55
N LEU A 81 -2.27 -13.66 4.58
CA LEU A 81 -2.42 -15.13 4.57
C LEU A 81 -1.06 -15.82 4.51
N TRP A 82 -0.17 -15.37 3.65
CA TRP A 82 1.17 -15.96 3.53
C TRP A 82 1.97 -15.84 4.83
N PHE A 83 1.95 -14.66 5.48
CA PHE A 83 2.63 -14.49 6.77
C PHE A 83 1.99 -15.32 7.87
N GLN A 84 0.65 -15.44 7.87
CA GLN A 84 -0.08 -16.30 8.81
C GLN A 84 0.31 -17.77 8.64
N GLU A 85 0.45 -18.26 7.39
CA GLU A 85 0.94 -19.61 7.07
C GLU A 85 2.38 -19.85 7.53
N GLN A 86 3.22 -18.81 7.59
CA GLN A 86 4.57 -18.86 8.15
C GLN A 86 4.59 -18.79 9.69
N GLY A 87 3.42 -18.74 10.34
CA GLY A 87 3.30 -18.74 11.80
C GLY A 87 3.38 -17.35 12.44
N HIS A 88 3.29 -16.26 11.67
CA HIS A 88 3.21 -14.92 12.22
C HIS A 88 1.81 -14.62 12.76
N ASP A 89 1.76 -13.80 13.82
CA ASP A 89 0.54 -13.18 14.32
C ASP A 89 0.27 -11.92 13.48
N VAL A 90 -0.71 -11.99 12.58
CA VAL A 90 -0.96 -10.95 11.57
C VAL A 90 -2.25 -10.20 11.89
N THR A 91 -2.19 -8.87 11.88
CA THR A 91 -3.36 -7.99 11.84
C THR A 91 -3.39 -7.28 10.49
N ALA A 92 -4.44 -7.52 9.72
CA ALA A 92 -4.71 -6.89 8.43
C ALA A 92 -5.64 -5.69 8.61
N LEU A 93 -5.27 -4.53 8.11
CA LEU A 93 -6.11 -3.33 8.12
C LEU A 93 -6.46 -2.91 6.69
N ASP A 94 -7.71 -2.53 6.49
CA ASP A 94 -8.14 -1.87 5.26
C ASP A 94 -9.25 -0.86 5.55
N VAL A 95 -9.39 0.16 4.69
CA VAL A 95 -10.48 1.15 4.75
C VAL A 95 -11.72 0.68 3.99
N SER A 96 -11.59 -0.37 3.17
CA SER A 96 -12.64 -0.98 2.37
C SER A 96 -13.38 -2.06 3.18
N PRO A 97 -14.68 -1.89 3.49
CA PRO A 97 -15.47 -2.94 4.15
C PRO A 97 -15.53 -4.23 3.33
N GLY A 98 -15.57 -4.13 2.00
CA GLY A 98 -15.58 -5.29 1.10
C GLY A 98 -14.26 -6.05 1.12
N ALA A 99 -13.11 -5.35 1.11
CA ALA A 99 -11.79 -5.97 1.25
C ALA A 99 -11.67 -6.70 2.60
N VAL A 100 -12.06 -6.08 3.70
CA VAL A 100 -12.05 -6.72 5.03
C VAL A 100 -12.94 -7.96 5.07
N ALA A 101 -14.13 -7.92 4.46
CA ALA A 101 -15.00 -9.09 4.36
C ALA A 101 -14.33 -10.23 3.59
N VAL A 102 -13.72 -9.92 2.44
CA VAL A 102 -12.97 -10.90 1.62
C VAL A 102 -11.77 -11.48 2.39
N CYS A 103 -11.00 -10.64 3.12
CA CYS A 103 -9.92 -11.11 3.99
C CYS A 103 -10.41 -12.17 4.99
N ARG A 104 -11.52 -11.90 5.67
CA ARG A 104 -12.12 -12.81 6.66
C ARG A 104 -12.61 -14.10 6.01
N ASP A 105 -13.31 -14.02 4.89
CA ASP A 105 -13.81 -15.18 4.15
C ASP A 105 -12.67 -16.07 3.64
N ARG A 106 -11.52 -15.48 3.33
CA ARG A 106 -10.30 -16.19 2.93
C ARG A 106 -9.52 -16.78 4.10
N GLY A 107 -9.85 -16.45 5.34
CA GLY A 107 -9.24 -17.02 6.54
C GLY A 107 -8.16 -16.15 7.20
N VAL A 108 -8.09 -14.85 6.90
CA VAL A 108 -7.27 -13.93 7.70
C VAL A 108 -7.88 -13.82 9.09
N ALA A 109 -7.12 -14.22 10.12
CA ALA A 109 -7.63 -14.39 11.47
C ALA A 109 -8.03 -13.06 12.15
N ASP A 110 -7.28 -11.99 11.90
CA ASP A 110 -7.53 -10.66 12.43
C ASP A 110 -7.53 -9.63 11.29
N ALA A 111 -8.68 -9.43 10.66
CA ALA A 111 -8.89 -8.40 9.65
C ALA A 111 -9.83 -7.33 10.18
N ARG A 112 -9.38 -6.07 10.17
CA ARG A 112 -10.08 -4.93 10.79
C ARG A 112 -10.36 -3.83 9.76
N LEU A 113 -11.57 -3.31 9.80
CA LEU A 113 -11.93 -2.07 9.10
C LEU A 113 -11.41 -0.89 9.92
N ALA A 114 -10.41 -0.17 9.40
CA ALA A 114 -9.75 0.90 10.14
C ALA A 114 -9.17 1.95 9.22
N ASP A 115 -8.93 3.14 9.76
CA ASP A 115 -8.14 4.19 9.12
C ASP A 115 -6.65 3.82 9.17
N LEU A 116 -5.97 3.87 8.02
CA LEU A 116 -4.54 3.58 7.95
C LEU A 116 -3.69 4.68 8.61
N ALA A 117 -4.23 5.89 8.76
CA ALA A 117 -3.56 6.99 9.44
C ALA A 117 -3.51 6.83 10.97
N ASP A 118 -4.30 5.90 11.53
CA ASP A 118 -4.34 5.60 12.97
C ASP A 118 -3.95 4.14 13.25
N PRO A 119 -2.66 3.78 13.10
CA PRO A 119 -2.21 2.42 13.29
C PRO A 119 -2.42 1.97 14.74
N PRO A 120 -2.88 0.72 14.98
CA PRO A 120 -3.19 0.23 16.30
C PRO A 120 -1.94 0.15 17.19
N ALA A 121 -2.08 0.65 18.42
CA ALA A 121 -1.02 0.68 19.43
C ALA A 121 -1.26 -0.36 20.56
N ASP A 122 -2.08 -1.38 20.29
CA ASP A 122 -2.43 -2.43 21.26
C ASP A 122 -1.27 -3.36 21.60
N ARG A 123 -0.23 -3.38 20.75
CA ARG A 123 1.02 -4.11 20.94
C ARG A 123 2.15 -3.51 20.09
N PRO A 124 3.45 -3.76 20.43
CA PRO A 124 4.56 -3.34 19.57
C PRO A 124 4.66 -4.23 18.33
N TRP A 125 4.64 -3.63 17.14
CA TRP A 125 4.76 -4.34 15.88
C TRP A 125 6.21 -4.64 15.54
N ALA A 126 6.51 -5.88 15.14
CA ALA A 126 7.83 -6.29 14.67
C ALA A 126 8.04 -6.03 13.18
N THR A 127 6.97 -6.16 12.41
CA THR A 127 6.95 -5.91 10.96
C THR A 127 5.70 -5.13 10.58
N VAL A 128 5.87 -4.16 9.68
CA VAL A 128 4.79 -3.44 9.00
C VAL A 128 4.89 -3.70 7.50
N LEU A 129 3.77 -3.93 6.85
CA LEU A 129 3.67 -4.08 5.40
C LEU A 129 2.88 -2.90 4.82
N LEU A 130 3.41 -2.27 3.77
CA LEU A 130 2.78 -1.27 2.92
C LEU A 130 2.97 -1.71 1.46
N MET A 131 2.36 -2.84 1.11
CA MET A 131 2.55 -3.50 -0.19
C MET A 131 1.47 -3.11 -1.19
N CYS A 132 1.71 -3.37 -2.47
CA CYS A 132 0.83 -3.01 -3.61
C CYS A 132 0.75 -1.49 -3.85
N GLY A 133 1.91 -0.81 -3.83
CA GLY A 133 2.01 0.63 -4.05
C GLY A 133 1.62 1.48 -2.85
N ASN A 134 1.54 0.88 -1.66
CA ASN A 134 0.99 1.54 -0.48
C ASN A 134 2.00 2.41 0.30
N LEU A 135 3.28 2.49 -0.09
CA LEU A 135 4.25 3.35 0.63
C LEU A 135 3.73 4.80 0.75
N GLY A 136 3.16 5.35 -0.31
CA GLY A 136 2.64 6.71 -0.35
C GLY A 136 1.12 6.83 -0.24
N LEU A 137 0.43 5.81 0.29
CA LEU A 137 -1.04 5.77 0.38
C LEU A 137 -1.64 6.88 1.27
N ALA A 138 -0.83 7.46 2.16
CA ALA A 138 -1.26 8.58 3.00
C ALA A 138 -1.52 9.87 2.20
N GLY A 139 -0.97 10.01 1.00
CA GLY A 139 -1.21 11.18 0.14
C GLY A 139 0.06 11.81 -0.40
N GLY A 140 0.39 13.03 0.06
CA GLY A 140 1.58 13.75 -0.36
C GLY A 140 2.84 13.37 0.43
N TRP A 141 3.88 14.16 0.21
CA TRP A 141 5.18 13.97 0.85
C TRP A 141 5.11 14.08 2.38
N ASP A 142 4.48 15.12 2.90
CA ASP A 142 4.42 15.38 4.34
C ASP A 142 3.46 14.40 5.04
N GLU A 143 2.32 14.07 4.44
CA GLU A 143 1.36 13.08 4.97
C GLU A 143 1.98 11.68 5.04
N THR A 144 2.79 11.30 4.05
CA THR A 144 3.52 10.04 4.08
C THR A 144 4.55 10.02 5.20
N ARG A 145 5.29 11.12 5.42
CA ARG A 145 6.23 11.26 6.53
C ARG A 145 5.54 11.18 7.89
N GLU A 146 4.35 11.79 8.03
CA GLU A 146 3.55 11.72 9.25
C GLU A 146 3.09 10.28 9.54
N LEU A 147 2.59 9.56 8.53
CA LEU A 147 2.24 8.15 8.68
C LEU A 147 3.43 7.32 9.12
N LEU A 148 4.59 7.48 8.46
CA LEU A 148 5.81 6.77 8.82
C LEU A 148 6.24 7.05 10.27
N ALA A 149 6.14 8.30 10.73
CA ALA A 149 6.45 8.65 12.12
C ALA A 149 5.48 7.99 13.12
N ARG A 150 4.18 7.95 12.81
CA ARG A 150 3.17 7.26 13.63
C ARG A 150 3.44 5.74 13.68
N LEU A 151 3.78 5.13 12.56
CA LEU A 151 4.16 3.73 12.49
C LEU A 151 5.42 3.44 13.35
N ALA A 152 6.43 4.32 13.29
CA ALA A 152 7.61 4.16 14.13
C ALA A 152 7.26 4.19 15.63
N ALA A 153 6.28 5.00 16.04
CA ALA A 153 5.86 5.10 17.43
C ALA A 153 5.22 3.82 17.98
N VAL A 154 4.51 3.06 17.15
CA VAL A 154 3.82 1.82 17.55
C VAL A 154 4.62 0.54 17.30
N CYS A 155 5.78 0.64 16.65
CA CYS A 155 6.64 -0.50 16.35
C CYS A 155 7.66 -0.79 17.45
N ALA A 156 8.12 -2.03 17.55
CA ALA A 156 9.22 -2.42 18.41
C ALA A 156 10.56 -1.77 17.95
N PRO A 157 11.52 -1.50 18.85
CA PRO A 157 12.87 -1.08 18.46
C PRO A 157 13.50 -2.07 17.48
N GLY A 158 14.04 -1.58 16.36
CA GLY A 158 14.61 -2.41 15.30
C GLY A 158 13.59 -3.12 14.41
N ALA A 159 12.30 -2.78 14.51
CA ALA A 159 11.25 -3.29 13.62
C ALA A 159 11.58 -3.03 12.14
N THR A 160 10.99 -3.83 11.26
CA THR A 160 11.09 -3.66 9.81
C THR A 160 9.77 -3.11 9.26
N LEU A 161 9.85 -2.18 8.31
CA LEU A 161 8.75 -1.83 7.43
C LEU A 161 9.12 -2.26 6.02
N VAL A 162 8.29 -3.08 5.40
CA VAL A 162 8.44 -3.52 4.01
C VAL A 162 7.36 -2.85 3.17
N ALA A 163 7.76 -2.21 2.10
CA ALA A 163 6.84 -1.48 1.24
C ALA A 163 7.25 -1.59 -0.23
N ASP A 164 6.32 -1.27 -1.11
CA ASP A 164 6.62 -0.98 -2.49
C ASP A 164 6.02 0.35 -2.95
N THR A 165 6.59 0.85 -4.01
CA THR A 165 6.23 2.09 -4.69
C THR A 165 6.56 1.96 -6.17
N ILE A 166 6.07 2.85 -6.98
CA ILE A 166 6.37 2.91 -8.40
C ILE A 166 7.35 4.06 -8.65
N ASP A 167 8.35 3.84 -9.51
CA ASP A 167 9.16 4.95 -10.05
C ASP A 167 8.36 5.70 -11.12
N PRO A 168 7.87 6.90 -10.83
CA PRO A 168 7.08 7.65 -11.79
C PRO A 168 7.89 8.05 -13.04
N THR A 169 9.22 8.07 -12.97
CA THR A 169 10.08 8.44 -14.12
C THR A 169 10.15 7.33 -15.15
N GLY A 170 9.86 6.08 -14.76
CA GLY A 170 9.76 4.93 -15.64
C GLY A 170 8.47 4.89 -16.48
N LEU A 171 7.47 5.70 -16.14
CA LEU A 171 6.25 5.87 -16.94
C LEU A 171 6.50 6.91 -18.02
N THR A 172 6.69 6.47 -19.27
CA THR A 172 7.21 7.30 -20.39
C THR A 172 6.14 7.69 -21.40
N ASP A 173 4.88 7.36 -21.18
CA ASP A 173 3.77 7.82 -22.02
C ASP A 173 3.54 9.33 -21.88
N ASP A 174 2.89 9.93 -22.89
CA ASP A 174 2.70 11.37 -22.98
C ASP A 174 1.93 11.94 -21.77
N HIS A 175 0.90 11.20 -21.29
CA HIS A 175 0.12 11.61 -20.14
C HIS A 175 0.97 11.66 -18.86
N SER A 176 1.70 10.59 -18.56
CA SER A 176 2.57 10.49 -17.38
C SER A 176 3.68 11.54 -17.41
N CYS A 177 4.30 11.79 -18.56
CA CYS A 177 5.30 12.86 -18.74
C CYS A 177 4.71 14.24 -18.48
N ALA A 178 3.53 14.55 -19.03
CA ALA A 178 2.86 15.83 -18.82
C ALA A 178 2.40 16.00 -17.36
N HIS A 179 1.95 14.91 -16.70
CA HIS A 179 1.54 14.92 -15.31
C HIS A 179 2.72 15.30 -14.38
N ARG A 180 3.88 14.65 -14.53
CA ARG A 180 5.09 14.99 -13.78
C ARG A 180 5.50 16.45 -13.97
N ALA A 181 5.53 16.92 -15.22
CA ALA A 181 5.90 18.31 -15.51
C ALA A 181 4.92 19.33 -14.85
N ARG A 182 3.61 19.01 -14.81
CA ARG A 182 2.63 19.85 -14.09
C ARG A 182 2.88 19.88 -12.59
N ASN A 183 3.22 18.75 -11.99
CA ASN A 183 3.55 18.67 -10.57
C ASN A 183 4.79 19.48 -10.22
N GLU A 184 5.86 19.32 -10.99
CA GLU A 184 7.11 20.09 -10.83
C GLU A 184 6.88 21.59 -10.96
N ALA A 185 6.12 22.03 -11.97
CA ALA A 185 5.76 23.43 -12.16
C ALA A 185 4.91 24.00 -11.00
N ALA A 186 4.15 23.15 -10.31
CA ALA A 186 3.34 23.48 -9.15
C ALA A 186 4.09 23.31 -7.80
N GLY A 187 5.39 22.96 -7.82
CA GLY A 187 6.19 22.69 -6.62
C GLY A 187 5.78 21.44 -5.85
N ARG A 188 5.09 20.51 -6.49
CA ARG A 188 4.72 19.19 -5.92
C ARG A 188 5.75 18.14 -6.31
N HIS A 189 5.79 17.04 -5.54
CA HIS A 189 6.58 15.88 -5.94
C HIS A 189 6.08 15.31 -7.29
N PRO A 190 6.96 14.96 -8.25
CA PRO A 190 6.56 14.49 -9.59
C PRO A 190 5.59 13.30 -9.57
N GLY A 191 5.75 12.40 -8.60
CA GLY A 191 4.91 11.21 -8.46
C GLY A 191 3.64 11.38 -7.62
N GLN A 192 3.30 12.60 -7.20
CA GLN A 192 2.04 12.84 -6.50
C GLN A 192 0.88 12.85 -7.49
N THR A 193 -0.14 12.03 -7.23
CA THR A 193 -1.30 11.89 -8.12
C THR A 193 -2.58 11.92 -7.30
N ARG A 194 -3.56 12.74 -7.74
CA ARG A 194 -4.91 12.71 -7.18
C ARG A 194 -5.76 11.78 -8.03
N LEU A 195 -6.31 10.75 -7.42
CA LEU A 195 -6.99 9.68 -8.14
C LEU A 195 -8.15 9.08 -7.34
N ARG A 196 -8.94 8.24 -8.00
CA ARG A 196 -9.96 7.39 -7.39
C ARG A 196 -10.03 6.06 -8.11
N LEU A 197 -10.56 5.02 -7.46
CA LEU A 197 -10.94 3.76 -8.07
C LEU A 197 -12.39 3.84 -8.57
N ARG A 198 -12.65 3.24 -9.73
CA ARG A 198 -13.99 3.07 -10.30
C ARG A 198 -14.20 1.61 -10.69
N TYR A 199 -15.36 1.08 -10.34
CA TYR A 199 -15.84 -0.26 -10.68
C TYR A 199 -17.31 -0.16 -11.08
N GLY A 200 -17.58 -0.16 -12.39
CA GLY A 200 -18.90 0.17 -12.94
C GLY A 200 -19.33 1.58 -12.53
N GLU A 201 -20.48 1.66 -11.87
CA GLU A 201 -21.04 2.93 -11.38
C GLU A 201 -20.53 3.32 -9.98
N VAL A 202 -19.84 2.41 -9.29
CA VAL A 202 -19.26 2.68 -7.96
C VAL A 202 -17.90 3.33 -8.11
N ALA A 203 -17.66 4.41 -7.37
CA ALA A 203 -16.36 5.06 -7.32
C ALA A 203 -15.99 5.43 -5.88
N THR A 204 -14.71 5.30 -5.53
CA THR A 204 -14.22 5.81 -4.26
C THR A 204 -14.24 7.35 -4.24
N PRO A 205 -14.21 7.98 -3.06
CA PRO A 205 -13.79 9.37 -2.95
C PRO A 205 -12.42 9.58 -3.59
N TRP A 206 -12.13 10.82 -4.01
CA TRP A 206 -10.81 11.20 -4.48
C TRP A 206 -9.79 11.19 -3.33
N TRP A 207 -8.60 10.62 -3.58
CA TRP A 207 -7.47 10.72 -2.64
C TRP A 207 -6.17 11.02 -3.37
N ASP A 208 -5.19 11.48 -2.62
CA ASP A 208 -3.84 11.67 -3.14
C ASP A 208 -2.99 10.42 -2.85
N LEU A 209 -2.14 10.05 -3.80
CA LEU A 209 -1.16 8.96 -3.72
C LEU A 209 0.20 9.52 -4.09
N LEU A 210 1.23 9.15 -3.34
CA LEU A 210 2.61 9.50 -3.63
C LEU A 210 3.39 8.29 -4.13
N ASN A 211 3.85 8.34 -5.37
CA ASN A 211 4.84 7.39 -5.89
C ASN A 211 6.23 8.02 -5.86
N VAL A 212 7.23 7.29 -5.36
CA VAL A 212 8.59 7.80 -5.24
C VAL A 212 9.60 6.79 -5.80
N PRO A 213 10.60 7.25 -6.58
CA PRO A 213 11.72 6.38 -6.94
C PRO A 213 12.54 6.06 -5.68
N VAL A 214 13.27 4.95 -5.71
CA VAL A 214 14.08 4.52 -4.55
C VAL A 214 15.09 5.59 -4.09
N ALA A 215 15.55 6.44 -5.02
CA ALA A 215 16.46 7.55 -4.71
C ALA A 215 15.85 8.57 -3.72
N ASP A 216 14.53 8.73 -3.74
CA ASP A 216 13.82 9.69 -2.89
C ASP A 216 13.35 9.06 -1.55
N VAL A 217 13.50 7.74 -1.38
CA VAL A 217 13.07 7.06 -0.15
C VAL A 217 13.91 7.50 1.05
N ALA A 218 15.23 7.61 0.92
CA ALA A 218 16.07 8.04 2.05
C ALA A 218 15.75 9.46 2.52
N PRO A 219 15.57 10.48 1.64
CA PRO A 219 15.04 11.79 2.03
C PRO A 219 13.63 11.72 2.63
N LEU A 220 12.73 10.90 2.08
CA LEU A 220 11.36 10.75 2.55
C LEU A 220 11.31 10.26 4.01
N VAL A 221 12.11 9.26 4.36
CA VAL A 221 12.10 8.66 5.70
C VAL A 221 12.95 9.42 6.73
N ALA A 222 13.78 10.38 6.32
CA ALA A 222 14.66 11.11 7.21
C ALA A 222 13.90 11.82 8.35
N GLY A 223 14.25 11.55 9.61
CA GLY A 223 13.59 12.13 10.79
C GLY A 223 12.24 11.49 11.17
N THR A 224 11.76 10.46 10.46
CA THR A 224 10.49 9.77 10.78
C THR A 224 10.66 8.60 11.76
N GLY A 225 11.89 8.31 12.16
CA GLY A 225 12.21 7.13 12.98
C GLY A 225 12.57 5.88 12.17
N TRP A 226 12.62 6.00 10.85
CA TRP A 226 13.02 4.93 9.93
C TRP A 226 14.30 5.30 9.17
N THR A 227 15.01 4.28 8.69
CA THR A 227 16.13 4.40 7.75
C THR A 227 15.99 3.33 6.66
N LEU A 228 16.36 3.67 5.43
CA LEU A 228 16.43 2.71 4.33
C LEU A 228 17.50 1.66 4.64
N HIS A 229 17.10 0.38 4.65
CA HIS A 229 17.96 -0.76 4.97
C HIS A 229 18.34 -1.55 3.73
N ASP A 230 17.37 -1.86 2.87
CA ASP A 230 17.56 -2.58 1.60
C ASP A 230 16.52 -2.11 0.59
N HIS A 231 16.78 -2.38 -0.69
CA HIS A 231 15.84 -2.11 -1.77
C HIS A 231 16.02 -3.09 -2.93
N ARG A 232 14.97 -3.23 -3.75
CA ARG A 232 14.97 -3.97 -5.01
C ARG A 232 14.28 -3.15 -6.08
N ILE A 233 14.72 -3.28 -7.31
CA ILE A 233 14.17 -2.58 -8.47
C ILE A 233 13.80 -3.62 -9.53
N ALA A 234 12.51 -3.71 -9.85
CA ALA A 234 11.95 -4.59 -10.85
C ALA A 234 11.20 -3.77 -11.91
N GLY A 235 11.94 -3.20 -12.87
CA GLY A 235 11.36 -2.25 -13.83
C GLY A 235 10.94 -0.96 -13.14
N ILE A 236 9.64 -0.64 -13.17
CA ILE A 236 9.09 0.53 -12.48
C ILE A 236 8.71 0.24 -11.03
N ASP A 237 8.62 -1.03 -10.62
CA ASP A 237 8.27 -1.41 -9.25
C ASP A 237 9.53 -1.35 -8.37
N HIS A 238 9.48 -0.53 -7.34
CA HIS A 238 10.55 -0.35 -6.37
C HIS A 238 10.10 -0.86 -5.02
N TYR A 239 10.80 -1.88 -4.51
CA TYR A 239 10.57 -2.48 -3.19
C TYR A 239 11.60 -1.98 -2.20
N VAL A 240 11.18 -1.68 -0.98
CA VAL A 240 12.05 -1.15 0.07
C VAL A 240 11.82 -1.87 1.40
N ALA A 241 12.90 -2.08 2.13
CA ALA A 241 12.88 -2.47 3.53
C ALA A 241 13.48 -1.33 4.37
N LEU A 242 12.70 -0.83 5.32
CA LEU A 242 13.14 0.19 6.27
C LEU A 242 13.39 -0.46 7.63
N ARG A 243 14.34 0.07 8.38
CA ARG A 243 14.60 -0.32 9.78
C ARG A 243 14.23 0.82 10.71
N ARG A 244 13.52 0.49 11.78
CA ARG A 244 13.26 1.44 12.85
C ARG A 244 14.56 1.76 13.57
N ILE A 245 14.86 3.06 13.65
CA ILE A 245 16.05 3.55 14.35
C ILE A 245 15.90 3.23 15.85
N GLN A 246 16.93 2.60 16.44
CA GLN A 246 16.98 2.42 17.88
C GLN A 246 17.34 3.77 18.50
N SER A 247 16.50 4.27 19.40
CA SER A 247 16.88 5.42 20.22
C SER A 247 18.07 4.99 21.08
N THR A 248 19.24 5.51 20.82
CA THR A 248 20.37 5.42 21.76
C THR A 248 19.96 6.21 23.01
N LEU A 249 19.71 5.49 24.12
CA LEU A 249 19.55 6.08 25.45
C LEU A 249 20.87 6.73 25.88
#